data_8ea72f9e370c190683875f499582a605
#
_entry.id   8ea72f9e370c190683875f499582a605
#
_cell.length_a   1.000
_cell.length_b   1.000
_cell.length_c   1.000
_cell.angle_alpha   90.00
_cell.angle_beta   90.00
_cell.angle_gamma   90.00
#
_symmetry.space_group_name_H-M   'P 1'
#
loop_
_entity.id
_entity.type
_entity.pdbx_description
1 polymer ?
#
loop_
_entity_poly.entity_id
_entity_poly.type
_entity_poly.pdbx_seq_one_letter_code
_entity_poly.pdbx_strand_id
1 'polypeptide(L)'
;MSTTFAARLNRLFDTVYPPGRGPHTAAEVCAALRVAGIAMSAPYLSQLRSGARTNPSEVTMTALANFFRIQPGYFTDDDYYRRLDQELAWWAAWHDERARDIAMRAIRLSPAAREEIIRQVDEWRRKEHLHH
;
A
#
# COMPACT_ATOMS: atom_id res chain seq x y z
N MET A 1 -11.63 13.43 9.21
CA MET A 1 -12.54 12.59 8.42
C MET A 1 -11.94 11.21 8.21
N SER A 2 -12.76 10.19 8.43
CA SER A 2 -12.34 8.82 8.15
C SER A 2 -12.29 8.58 6.65
N THR A 3 -11.30 7.82 6.20
CA THR A 3 -11.25 7.35 4.82
C THR A 3 -12.31 6.26 4.59
N THR A 4 -12.80 6.18 3.36
CA THR A 4 -13.76 5.16 2.98
C THR A 4 -13.11 3.78 2.87
N PHE A 5 -13.92 2.72 2.93
CA PHE A 5 -13.44 1.36 2.67
C PHE A 5 -12.80 1.26 1.28
N ALA A 6 -13.44 1.84 0.26
CA ALA A 6 -12.90 1.83 -1.10
C ALA A 6 -11.52 2.48 -1.18
N ALA A 7 -11.34 3.63 -0.52
CA ALA A 7 -10.06 4.32 -0.52
C ALA A 7 -8.97 3.48 0.15
N ARG A 8 -9.30 2.85 1.29
CA ARG A 8 -8.35 1.97 2.00
C ARG A 8 -8.00 0.74 1.18
N LEU A 9 -8.99 0.12 0.55
CA LEU A 9 -8.77 -1.04 -0.31
C LEU A 9 -7.89 -0.69 -1.52
N ASN A 10 -8.19 0.42 -2.19
CA ASN A 10 -7.41 0.86 -3.33
C ASN A 10 -5.96 1.19 -2.94
N ARG A 11 -5.76 1.73 -1.74
CA ARG A 11 -4.41 1.99 -1.22
C ARG A 11 -3.59 0.71 -1.14
N LEU A 12 -4.20 -0.41 -0.72
CA LEU A 12 -3.53 -1.71 -0.69
C LEU A 12 -3.17 -2.19 -2.10
N PHE A 13 -4.11 -2.09 -3.03
CA PHE A 13 -3.83 -2.47 -4.42
C PHE A 13 -2.70 -1.66 -5.02
N ASP A 14 -2.64 -0.38 -4.71
CA ASP A 14 -1.64 0.54 -5.28
C ASP A 14 -0.25 0.37 -4.65
N THR A 15 -0.15 -0.21 -3.46
CA THR A 15 1.11 -0.22 -2.70
C THR A 15 1.64 -1.60 -2.36
N VAL A 16 0.77 -2.59 -2.16
CA VAL A 16 1.17 -3.90 -1.63
C VAL A 16 1.19 -4.94 -2.74
N TYR A 17 2.32 -5.08 -3.38
CA TYR A 17 2.56 -6.13 -4.39
C TYR A 17 4.07 -6.37 -4.51
N PRO A 18 4.49 -7.54 -5.02
CA PRO A 18 5.91 -7.87 -5.09
C PRO A 18 6.69 -6.92 -6.00
N PRO A 19 7.94 -6.58 -5.64
CA PRO A 19 8.81 -5.80 -6.51
C PRO A 19 9.03 -6.51 -7.86
N GLY A 20 9.19 -5.72 -8.93
CA GLY A 20 9.47 -6.27 -10.24
C GLY A 20 8.24 -6.65 -11.05
N ARG A 21 7.06 -6.38 -10.53
CA ARG A 21 5.80 -6.59 -11.25
C ARG A 21 4.85 -5.42 -10.96
N GLY A 22 3.76 -5.36 -11.71
CA GLY A 22 2.70 -4.38 -11.43
C GLY A 22 1.75 -4.82 -10.31
N PRO A 23 0.77 -3.97 -9.98
CA PRO A 23 -0.22 -4.29 -8.95
C PRO A 23 -0.98 -5.58 -9.23
N HIS A 24 -1.48 -6.22 -8.16
CA HIS A 24 -2.36 -7.38 -8.31
C HIS A 24 -3.62 -7.00 -9.08
N THR A 25 -4.08 -7.92 -9.92
CA THR A 25 -5.35 -7.75 -10.63
C THR A 25 -6.50 -8.29 -9.79
N ALA A 26 -7.73 -7.86 -10.12
CA ALA A 26 -8.91 -8.41 -9.46
C ALA A 26 -9.00 -9.94 -9.64
N ALA A 27 -8.62 -10.44 -10.83
CA ALA A 27 -8.63 -11.88 -11.10
C ALA A 27 -7.67 -12.63 -10.18
N GLU A 28 -6.46 -12.10 -9.96
CA GLU A 28 -5.49 -12.71 -9.04
C GLU A 28 -6.04 -12.79 -7.61
N VAL A 29 -6.62 -11.70 -7.11
CA VAL A 29 -7.18 -11.66 -5.77
C VAL A 29 -8.32 -12.66 -5.63
N CYS A 30 -9.25 -12.67 -6.59
CA CYS A 30 -10.39 -13.59 -6.55
C CYS A 30 -9.94 -15.05 -6.63
N ALA A 31 -8.91 -15.36 -7.43
CA ALA A 31 -8.38 -16.71 -7.52
C ALA A 31 -7.72 -17.15 -6.20
N ALA A 32 -6.94 -16.26 -5.58
CA ALA A 32 -6.30 -16.55 -4.29
C ALA A 32 -7.34 -16.75 -3.17
N LEU A 33 -8.39 -15.95 -3.16
CA LEU A 33 -9.47 -16.09 -2.17
C LEU A 33 -10.22 -17.41 -2.37
N ARG A 34 -10.42 -17.83 -3.61
CA ARG A 34 -11.07 -19.11 -3.90
C ARG A 34 -10.26 -20.29 -3.35
N VAL A 35 -8.94 -20.23 -3.50
CA VAL A 35 -8.05 -21.25 -2.91
C VAL A 35 -8.20 -21.28 -1.39
N ALA A 36 -8.42 -20.13 -0.77
CA ALA A 36 -8.64 -20.02 0.68
C ALA A 36 -10.07 -20.35 1.10
N GLY A 37 -10.92 -20.78 0.17
CA GLY A 37 -12.31 -21.15 0.48
C GLY A 37 -13.29 -19.98 0.48
N ILE A 38 -12.90 -18.83 -0.04
CA ILE A 38 -13.75 -17.63 -0.08
C ILE A 38 -14.19 -17.38 -1.52
N ALA A 39 -15.51 -17.41 -1.75
CA ALA A 39 -16.08 -17.09 -3.05
C ALA A 39 -16.24 -15.57 -3.19
N MET A 40 -15.48 -14.96 -4.11
CA MET A 40 -15.61 -13.55 -4.43
C MET A 40 -15.57 -13.39 -5.94
N SER A 41 -16.57 -12.70 -6.51
CA SER A 41 -16.60 -12.43 -7.93
C SER A 41 -15.81 -11.17 -8.27
N ALA A 42 -15.25 -11.12 -9.49
CA ALA A 42 -14.54 -9.94 -9.95
C ALA A 42 -15.47 -8.70 -10.01
N PRO A 43 -16.73 -8.80 -10.48
CA PRO A 43 -17.65 -7.67 -10.43
C PRO A 43 -17.88 -7.14 -9.01
N TYR A 44 -18.02 -8.03 -8.02
CA TYR A 44 -18.22 -7.62 -6.63
C TYR A 44 -16.98 -6.86 -6.11
N LEU A 45 -15.79 -7.39 -6.36
CA LEU A 45 -14.56 -6.73 -5.98
C LEU A 45 -14.43 -5.35 -6.64
N SER A 46 -14.79 -5.26 -7.92
CA SER A 46 -14.81 -3.99 -8.63
C SER A 46 -15.77 -2.97 -7.98
N GLN A 47 -16.93 -3.43 -7.54
CA GLN A 47 -17.90 -2.57 -6.85
C GLN A 47 -17.37 -2.09 -5.48
N LEU A 48 -16.66 -2.93 -4.77
CA LEU A 48 -15.99 -2.53 -3.52
C LEU A 48 -14.94 -1.47 -3.77
N ARG A 49 -14.16 -1.62 -4.84
CA ARG A 49 -13.10 -0.68 -5.18
C ARG A 49 -13.63 0.65 -5.70
N SER A 50 -14.74 0.63 -6.41
CA SER A 50 -15.34 1.86 -6.96
C SER A 50 -16.17 2.63 -5.92
N GLY A 51 -16.49 2.01 -4.79
CA GLY A 51 -17.38 2.60 -3.80
C GLY A 51 -18.87 2.37 -4.08
N ALA A 52 -19.20 1.60 -5.12
CA ALA A 52 -20.60 1.23 -5.40
C ALA A 52 -21.17 0.33 -4.31
N ARG A 53 -20.32 -0.46 -3.66
CA ARG A 53 -20.66 -1.23 -2.46
C ARG A 53 -19.83 -0.69 -1.30
N THR A 54 -20.48 -0.24 -0.23
CA THR A 54 -19.83 0.48 0.87
C THR A 54 -19.81 -0.23 2.19
N ASN A 55 -20.49 -1.38 2.30
CA ASN A 55 -20.64 -2.08 3.56
C ASN A 55 -20.32 -3.58 3.41
N PRO A 56 -19.03 -3.94 3.19
CA PRO A 56 -18.66 -5.35 3.09
C PRO A 56 -18.80 -6.04 4.45
N SER A 57 -19.03 -7.35 4.43
CA SER A 57 -19.11 -8.16 5.65
C SER A 57 -17.71 -8.29 6.30
N GLU A 58 -17.71 -8.68 7.59
CA GLU A 58 -16.47 -9.01 8.28
C GLU A 58 -15.67 -10.11 7.57
N VAL A 59 -16.36 -11.11 7.04
CA VAL A 59 -15.70 -12.19 6.30
C VAL A 59 -14.98 -11.65 5.08
N THR A 60 -15.60 -10.74 4.34
CA THR A 60 -15.02 -10.10 3.18
C THR A 60 -13.79 -9.27 3.57
N MET A 61 -13.91 -8.44 4.60
CA MET A 61 -12.81 -7.60 5.07
C MET A 61 -11.63 -8.45 5.56
N THR A 62 -11.91 -9.51 6.30
CA THR A 62 -10.87 -10.42 6.80
C THR A 62 -10.17 -11.13 5.65
N ALA A 63 -10.92 -11.58 4.64
CA ALA A 63 -10.35 -12.26 3.49
C ALA A 63 -9.41 -11.34 2.71
N LEU A 64 -9.83 -10.10 2.46
CA LEU A 64 -8.99 -9.12 1.76
C LEU A 64 -7.76 -8.74 2.58
N ALA A 65 -7.92 -8.54 3.89
CA ALA A 65 -6.79 -8.25 4.77
C ALA A 65 -5.77 -9.39 4.74
N ASN A 66 -6.23 -10.64 4.82
CA ASN A 66 -5.36 -11.81 4.78
C ASN A 66 -4.60 -11.90 3.45
N PHE A 67 -5.26 -11.58 2.34
CA PHE A 67 -4.58 -11.58 1.04
C PHE A 67 -3.41 -10.60 1.04
N PHE A 68 -3.60 -9.40 1.57
CA PHE A 68 -2.55 -8.38 1.63
C PHE A 68 -1.66 -8.52 2.86
N ARG A 69 -1.88 -9.53 3.70
CA ARG A 69 -1.09 -9.84 4.90
C ARG A 69 -1.08 -8.72 5.93
N ILE A 70 -2.24 -8.11 6.13
CA ILE A 70 -2.45 -7.09 7.15
C ILE A 70 -3.59 -7.50 8.08
N GLN A 71 -3.74 -6.77 9.19
CA GLN A 71 -4.83 -7.00 10.13
C GLN A 71 -6.14 -6.43 9.59
N PRO A 72 -7.29 -7.11 9.82
CA PRO A 72 -8.59 -6.59 9.39
C PRO A 72 -8.93 -5.21 9.96
N GLY A 73 -8.36 -4.85 11.11
CA GLY A 73 -8.51 -3.53 11.71
C GLY A 73 -8.08 -2.38 10.80
N TYR A 74 -7.28 -2.65 9.78
CA TYR A 74 -6.94 -1.66 8.76
C TYR A 74 -8.19 -1.02 8.15
N PHE A 75 -9.26 -1.78 7.97
CA PHE A 75 -10.51 -1.27 7.38
C PHE A 75 -11.43 -0.60 8.39
N THR A 76 -11.28 -0.88 9.68
CA THR A 76 -12.24 -0.48 10.70
C THR A 76 -11.68 0.42 11.80
N ASP A 77 -10.37 0.39 12.03
CA ASP A 77 -9.71 1.14 13.09
C ASP A 77 -8.88 2.26 12.45
N ASP A 78 -9.31 3.51 12.66
CA ASP A 78 -8.65 4.68 12.07
C ASP A 78 -7.21 4.85 12.56
N ASP A 79 -6.93 4.54 13.82
CA ASP A 79 -5.58 4.65 14.37
C ASP A 79 -4.64 3.63 13.74
N TYR A 80 -5.09 2.39 13.60
CA TYR A 80 -4.32 1.35 12.93
C TYR A 80 -4.09 1.71 11.46
N TYR A 81 -5.14 2.20 10.77
CA TYR A 81 -5.02 2.64 9.39
C TYR A 81 -3.95 3.71 9.24
N ARG A 82 -3.96 4.74 10.09
CA ARG A 82 -2.98 5.82 9.99
C ARG A 82 -1.55 5.34 10.21
N ARG A 83 -1.34 4.44 11.17
CA ARG A 83 -0.01 3.88 11.42
C ARG A 83 0.48 3.06 10.23
N LEU A 84 -0.39 2.20 9.69
CA LEU A 84 -0.02 1.35 8.56
C LEU A 84 0.16 2.17 7.29
N ASP A 85 -0.60 3.24 7.11
CA ASP A 85 -0.50 4.08 5.91
C ASP A 85 0.90 4.67 5.73
N GLN A 86 1.59 4.97 6.81
CA GLN A 86 2.99 5.43 6.74
C GLN A 86 3.90 4.34 6.19
N GLU A 87 3.70 3.09 6.60
CA GLU A 87 4.44 1.95 6.06
C GLU A 87 4.10 1.70 4.59
N LEU A 88 2.83 1.88 4.22
CA LEU A 88 2.40 1.73 2.84
C LEU A 88 3.03 2.78 1.93
N ALA A 89 3.24 3.99 2.42
CA ALA A 89 3.96 5.03 1.67
C ALA A 89 5.39 4.60 1.36
N TRP A 90 6.06 3.93 2.32
CA TRP A 90 7.37 3.35 2.11
C TRP A 90 7.35 2.26 1.04
N TRP A 91 6.35 1.37 1.08
CA TRP A 91 6.16 0.34 0.06
C TRP A 91 5.94 0.94 -1.32
N ALA A 92 5.13 2.00 -1.42
CA ALA A 92 4.90 2.71 -2.68
C ALA A 92 6.22 3.25 -3.24
N ALA A 93 7.03 3.88 -2.40
CA ALA A 93 8.35 4.40 -2.81
C ALA A 93 9.27 3.27 -3.29
N TRP A 94 9.17 2.09 -2.67
CA TRP A 94 10.01 0.94 -3.03
C TRP A 94 9.70 0.40 -4.44
N HIS A 95 8.52 0.67 -4.98
CA HIS A 95 8.18 0.28 -6.35
C HIS A 95 8.76 1.24 -7.39
N ASP A 96 9.25 2.40 -6.98
CA ASP A 96 9.96 3.31 -7.87
C ASP A 96 11.37 2.78 -8.08
N GLU A 97 11.66 2.35 -9.31
CA GLU A 97 12.95 1.75 -9.66
C GLU A 97 14.11 2.70 -9.41
N ARG A 98 13.94 3.98 -9.73
CA ARG A 98 15.00 4.98 -9.55
C ARG A 98 15.25 5.27 -8.07
N ALA A 99 14.18 5.33 -7.26
CA ALA A 99 14.32 5.51 -5.82
C ALA A 99 15.04 4.33 -5.18
N ARG A 100 14.71 3.10 -5.60
CA ARG A 100 15.43 1.90 -5.14
C ARG A 100 16.90 1.94 -5.53
N ASP A 101 17.20 2.35 -6.75
CA ASP A 101 18.58 2.44 -7.24
C ASP A 101 19.39 3.40 -6.37
N ILE A 102 18.83 4.56 -6.06
CA ILE A 102 19.46 5.53 -5.17
C ILE A 102 19.72 4.92 -3.79
N ALA A 103 18.70 4.26 -3.23
CA ALA A 103 18.82 3.63 -1.91
C ALA A 103 19.91 2.55 -1.90
N MET A 104 19.96 1.71 -2.93
CA MET A 104 20.94 0.64 -3.02
C MET A 104 22.36 1.18 -3.16
N ARG A 105 22.53 2.26 -3.89
CA ARG A 105 23.85 2.92 -4.01
C ARG A 105 24.28 3.59 -2.73
N ALA A 106 23.34 4.14 -1.95
CA ALA A 106 23.64 4.79 -0.68
C ALA A 106 24.00 3.82 0.43
N ILE A 107 23.61 2.56 0.34
CA ILE A 107 23.70 1.59 1.44
C ILE A 107 25.14 1.30 1.88
N ARG A 108 26.10 1.42 0.95
CA ARG A 108 27.53 1.16 1.20
C ARG A 108 28.33 2.39 1.61
N LEU A 109 27.68 3.55 1.65
CA LEU A 109 28.34 4.77 2.04
C LEU A 109 28.51 4.85 3.55
N SER A 110 29.50 5.64 4.00
CA SER A 110 29.69 5.90 5.43
C SER A 110 28.47 6.60 6.02
N PRO A 111 28.26 6.50 7.36
CA PRO A 111 27.19 7.27 8.01
C PRO A 111 27.28 8.77 7.73
N ALA A 112 28.48 9.34 7.70
CA ALA A 112 28.67 10.78 7.41
C ALA A 112 28.23 11.13 6.00
N ALA A 113 28.57 10.30 5.00
CA ALA A 113 28.16 10.53 3.62
C ALA A 113 26.64 10.40 3.47
N ARG A 114 26.01 9.44 4.16
CA ARG A 114 24.56 9.29 4.14
C ARG A 114 23.84 10.51 4.75
N GLU A 115 24.39 11.06 5.84
CA GLU A 115 23.85 12.28 6.44
C GLU A 115 23.90 13.46 5.48
N GLU A 116 24.99 13.58 4.70
CA GLU A 116 25.10 14.62 3.68
C GLU A 116 24.02 14.47 2.61
N ILE A 117 23.77 13.23 2.16
CA ILE A 117 22.71 12.96 1.18
C ILE A 117 21.34 13.37 1.74
N ILE A 118 21.08 13.05 3.00
CA ILE A 118 19.81 13.41 3.65
C ILE A 118 19.64 14.94 3.64
N ARG A 119 20.69 15.68 3.98
CA ARG A 119 20.64 17.15 3.95
C ARG A 119 20.33 17.68 2.55
N GLN A 120 20.94 17.11 1.53
CA GLN A 120 20.71 17.50 0.13
C GLN A 120 19.27 17.20 -0.30
N VAL A 121 18.75 16.02 0.06
CA VAL A 121 17.38 15.66 -0.27
C VAL A 121 16.40 16.61 0.42
N ASP A 122 16.61 16.92 1.71
CA ASP A 122 15.77 17.84 2.44
C ASP A 122 15.76 19.24 1.81
N GLU A 123 16.92 19.69 1.32
CA GLU A 123 17.01 20.97 0.63
C GLU A 123 16.19 20.97 -0.66
N TRP A 124 16.32 19.93 -1.46
CA TRP A 124 15.52 19.79 -2.69
C TRP A 124 14.04 19.74 -2.41
N ARG A 125 13.62 19.00 -1.35
CA ARG A 125 12.22 18.93 -0.95
C ARG A 125 11.67 20.32 -0.60
N ARG A 126 12.45 21.13 0.10
CA ARG A 126 12.04 22.51 0.42
C ARG A 126 11.91 23.35 -0.85
N LYS A 127 12.85 23.23 -1.79
CA LYS A 127 12.82 23.97 -3.07
C LYS A 127 11.61 23.59 -3.92
N GLU A 128 11.18 22.33 -3.86
CA GLU A 128 10.04 21.82 -4.61
C GLU A 128 8.74 21.95 -3.83
N HIS A 129 8.76 22.61 -2.66
CA HIS A 129 7.59 22.78 -1.79
C HIS A 129 6.95 21.47 -1.36
N LEU A 130 7.75 20.42 -1.20
CA LEU A 130 7.27 19.13 -0.75
C LEU A 130 7.24 19.08 0.79
N HIS A 131 6.12 18.64 1.33
CA HIS A 131 5.93 18.43 2.76
C HIS A 131 5.72 16.95 3.05
N HIS A 132 6.10 16.57 4.26
CA HIS A 132 5.93 15.18 4.69
C HIS A 132 4.51 14.75 4.82
#